data_690cab648464ec43c8b67c2247ad015a
#
_entry.id   690cab648464ec43c8b67c2247ad015a
#
_cell.length_a   1.000
_cell.length_b   1.000
_cell.length_c   1.000
_cell.angle_alpha   90.00
_cell.angle_beta   90.00
_cell.angle_gamma   90.00
#
_symmetry.space_group_name_H-M   'P 1'
#
loop_
_entity.id
_entity.type
_entity.pdbx_description
1 polymer ?
#
loop_
_entity_poly.entity_id
_entity_poly.type
_entity_poly.pdbx_seq_one_letter_code
_entity_poly.pdbx_strand_id
1 'polypeptide(L)'
;MSIEDFVQAAQLFLASASQREFISIIGSAALALVSLSTAVLTYMSNRVLTAQVIDTRDQLMTKEIEVVRVKAATEESQKALDRIRRELDEREANIRKQEQNRRVLLQILKQSDEDVWIRHEPLLKPRDHDTRIARRRPIVMLVANNKGGVGKSAVTLNMAAFFDKNQLVQGKKRLLLDLDYQGTSSYVLTKAVDILERQSRAQMLMSEGASELDLFSARIGLNPVLPTTELVPSFYELARHEDRLLMEWLLGESGDDLRYRLSRVLHADIVADQYDLVLIDAPPRLTTGTINGLCASTHLLVPTSFTGVSAEPVANFLAMARAVKDKLNPNLKMIGVVETLTPTGSVSQAAKDARALARLTVERALQTYFPDASIFARDVPRMNAMIDDGLASQDDPKVEAIFEQLCTEIRGKLT
;
A
#
# COMPACT_ATOMS: atom_id res chain seq x y z
N MET A 1 -33.29 -3.77 26.28
CA MET A 1 -32.44 -3.28 27.36
C MET A 1 -31.04 -3.12 26.79
N SER A 2 -30.51 -1.90 26.71
CA SER A 2 -29.18 -1.65 26.14
C SER A 2 -28.09 -2.16 27.10
N ILE A 3 -26.88 -2.43 26.58
CA ILE A 3 -25.74 -2.84 27.42
C ILE A 3 -25.44 -1.76 28.47
N GLU A 4 -25.70 -0.48 28.13
CA GLU A 4 -25.55 0.65 29.05
C GLU A 4 -26.52 0.57 30.22
N ASP A 5 -27.80 0.21 29.97
CA ASP A 5 -28.80 0.05 31.04
C ASP A 5 -28.43 -1.08 32.00
N PHE A 6 -27.83 -2.17 31.49
CA PHE A 6 -27.35 -3.28 32.29
C PHE A 6 -26.13 -2.91 33.13
N VAL A 7 -25.17 -2.19 32.54
CA VAL A 7 -23.94 -1.74 33.25
C VAL A 7 -24.30 -0.71 34.34
N GLN A 8 -25.20 0.22 34.06
CA GLN A 8 -25.65 1.22 35.02
C GLN A 8 -26.46 0.59 36.19
N ALA A 9 -27.32 -0.38 35.87
CA ALA A 9 -28.04 -1.15 36.88
C ALA A 9 -27.10 -2.00 37.77
N ALA A 10 -26.07 -2.64 37.15
CA ALA A 10 -25.06 -3.39 37.87
C ALA A 10 -24.18 -2.50 38.76
N GLN A 11 -23.81 -1.29 38.28
CA GLN A 11 -23.04 -0.32 39.07
C GLN A 11 -23.86 0.23 40.26
N LEU A 12 -25.16 0.51 40.09
CA LEU A 12 -26.05 0.95 41.15
C LEU A 12 -26.29 -0.14 42.18
N PHE A 13 -26.44 -1.40 41.76
CA PHE A 13 -26.60 -2.55 42.62
C PHE A 13 -25.34 -2.81 43.48
N LEU A 14 -24.14 -2.78 42.85
CA LEU A 14 -22.86 -2.97 43.57
C LEU A 14 -22.52 -1.80 44.49
N ALA A 15 -22.88 -0.56 44.13
CA ALA A 15 -22.66 0.62 44.99
C ALA A 15 -23.60 0.68 46.17
N SER A 16 -24.85 0.18 46.05
CA SER A 16 -25.85 0.22 47.11
C SER A 16 -25.81 -0.97 48.05
N ALA A 17 -25.54 -2.19 47.55
CA ALA A 17 -25.54 -3.41 48.33
C ALA A 17 -24.24 -3.61 49.12
N SER A 18 -23.08 -3.25 48.59
CA SER A 18 -21.80 -3.67 49.18
C SER A 18 -21.40 -2.92 50.46
N GLN A 19 -21.72 -1.65 50.60
CA GLN A 19 -21.27 -0.89 51.81
C GLN A 19 -22.21 -0.99 53.01
N ARG A 20 -23.52 -0.94 52.81
CA ARG A 20 -24.46 -0.99 53.93
C ARG A 20 -24.66 -2.38 54.53
N GLU A 21 -24.82 -3.43 53.70
CA GLU A 21 -24.93 -4.80 54.19
C GLU A 21 -23.61 -5.32 54.75
N PHE A 22 -22.46 -4.96 54.16
CA PHE A 22 -21.14 -5.34 54.64
C PHE A 22 -20.80 -4.72 56.01
N ILE A 23 -21.11 -3.45 56.23
CA ILE A 23 -20.94 -2.78 57.53
C ILE A 23 -21.91 -3.34 58.58
N SER A 24 -23.16 -3.69 58.20
CA SER A 24 -24.14 -4.31 59.07
C SER A 24 -23.74 -5.71 59.51
N ILE A 25 -23.19 -6.55 58.61
CA ILE A 25 -22.74 -7.89 58.91
C ILE A 25 -21.48 -7.90 59.81
N ILE A 26 -20.52 -7.06 59.52
CA ILE A 26 -19.28 -6.91 60.36
C ILE A 26 -19.63 -6.30 61.72
N GLY A 27 -20.48 -5.29 61.78
CA GLY A 27 -20.92 -4.70 63.02
C GLY A 27 -21.71 -5.70 63.91
N SER A 28 -22.58 -6.52 63.33
CA SER A 28 -23.32 -7.56 64.07
C SER A 28 -22.41 -8.71 64.48
N ALA A 29 -21.42 -9.11 63.70
CA ALA A 29 -20.43 -10.12 64.06
C ALA A 29 -19.50 -9.65 65.21
N ALA A 30 -19.07 -8.42 65.24
CA ALA A 30 -18.28 -7.83 66.32
C ALA A 30 -19.06 -7.71 67.64
N LEU A 31 -20.32 -7.27 67.54
CA LEU A 31 -21.23 -7.25 68.75
C LEU A 31 -21.52 -8.66 69.30
N ALA A 32 -21.67 -9.62 68.39
CA ALA A 32 -21.86 -11.03 68.83
C ALA A 32 -20.59 -11.58 69.49
N LEU A 33 -19.40 -11.26 69.05
CA LEU A 33 -18.13 -11.66 69.65
C LEU A 33 -17.93 -11.06 71.08
N VAL A 34 -18.24 -9.74 71.21
CA VAL A 34 -18.17 -9.07 72.53
C VAL A 34 -19.18 -9.66 73.52
N SER A 35 -20.43 -9.93 73.10
CA SER A 35 -21.44 -10.58 73.97
C SER A 35 -21.10 -12.03 74.33
N LEU A 36 -20.43 -12.75 73.39
CA LEU A 36 -19.98 -14.14 73.68
C LEU A 36 -18.84 -14.18 74.71
N SER A 37 -17.87 -13.23 74.61
CA SER A 37 -16.76 -13.18 75.60
C SER A 37 -17.21 -12.83 76.98
N THR A 38 -18.21 -11.98 77.14
CA THR A 38 -18.77 -11.65 78.45
C THR A 38 -19.65 -12.79 79.03
N ALA A 39 -20.35 -13.56 78.21
CA ALA A 39 -21.12 -14.70 78.61
C ALA A 39 -20.26 -15.88 79.04
N VAL A 40 -19.12 -16.11 78.37
CA VAL A 40 -18.14 -17.16 78.69
C VAL A 40 -17.53 -16.94 80.11
N LEU A 41 -17.25 -15.70 80.45
CA LEU A 41 -16.66 -15.38 81.75
C LEU A 41 -17.63 -15.53 82.91
N THR A 42 -18.95 -15.48 82.72
CA THR A 42 -19.97 -15.55 83.76
C THR A 42 -20.49 -16.99 84.02
N TYR A 43 -20.18 -17.93 83.11
CA TYR A 43 -20.87 -19.23 83.16
C TYR A 43 -19.99 -20.48 83.02
N MET A 44 -18.81 -20.47 83.56
CA MET A 44 -17.89 -21.62 83.51
C MET A 44 -18.38 -22.90 84.27
N SER A 45 -19.60 -22.94 84.77
CA SER A 45 -20.07 -24.09 85.53
C SER A 45 -21.29 -24.83 84.94
N ASN A 46 -21.83 -24.52 83.79
CA ASN A 46 -23.06 -25.17 83.32
C ASN A 46 -22.98 -25.74 81.90
N ARG A 47 -23.13 -27.04 81.72
CA ARG A 47 -23.06 -27.78 80.41
C ARG A 47 -23.99 -27.29 79.35
N VAL A 48 -25.06 -26.61 79.68
CA VAL A 48 -26.01 -26.04 78.71
C VAL A 48 -25.38 -24.87 77.87
N LEU A 49 -24.49 -24.10 78.49
CA LEU A 49 -23.85 -23.02 77.84
C LEU A 49 -22.81 -23.45 76.85
N THR A 50 -22.16 -24.58 77.06
CA THR A 50 -21.13 -25.10 76.09
C THR A 50 -21.79 -25.50 74.79
N ALA A 51 -23.01 -26.04 74.79
CA ALA A 51 -23.75 -26.36 73.58
C ALA A 51 -24.18 -25.08 72.77
N GLN A 52 -24.64 -24.05 73.52
CA GLN A 52 -24.98 -22.75 72.85
C GLN A 52 -23.77 -22.01 72.28
N VAL A 53 -22.64 -22.11 72.98
CA VAL A 53 -21.37 -21.54 72.49
C VAL A 53 -20.88 -22.22 71.17
N ILE A 54 -21.01 -23.56 71.15
CA ILE A 54 -20.67 -24.34 69.95
C ILE A 54 -21.60 -23.99 68.79
N ASP A 55 -22.91 -23.94 68.98
CA ASP A 55 -23.89 -23.59 67.96
C ASP A 55 -23.69 -22.17 67.44
N THR A 56 -23.41 -21.22 68.33
CA THR A 56 -23.12 -19.82 67.93
C THR A 56 -21.78 -19.70 67.15
N ARG A 57 -20.80 -20.51 67.54
CA ARG A 57 -19.50 -20.56 66.80
C ARG A 57 -19.68 -21.15 65.40
N ASP A 58 -20.50 -22.21 65.28
CA ASP A 58 -20.78 -22.83 63.96
C ASP A 58 -21.58 -21.86 63.05
N GLN A 59 -22.53 -21.12 63.63
CA GLN A 59 -23.24 -20.06 62.89
C GLN A 59 -22.33 -18.92 62.48
N LEU A 60 -21.36 -18.50 63.31
CA LEU A 60 -20.33 -17.50 62.95
C LEU A 60 -19.42 -18.01 61.85
N MET A 61 -18.93 -19.24 61.94
CA MET A 61 -18.11 -19.82 60.84
C MET A 61 -18.88 -19.89 59.52
N THR A 62 -20.16 -20.26 59.58
CA THR A 62 -20.99 -20.28 58.34
C THR A 62 -21.14 -18.90 57.73
N LYS A 63 -21.35 -17.85 58.55
CA LYS A 63 -21.40 -16.47 58.10
C LYS A 63 -20.05 -15.96 57.59
N GLU A 64 -18.94 -16.33 58.20
CA GLU A 64 -17.59 -15.98 57.66
C GLU A 64 -17.34 -16.60 56.29
N ILE A 65 -17.73 -17.86 56.10
CA ILE A 65 -17.62 -18.52 54.77
C ILE A 65 -18.50 -17.82 53.73
N GLU A 66 -19.71 -17.39 54.14
CA GLU A 66 -20.61 -16.66 53.25
C GLU A 66 -20.03 -15.27 52.85
N VAL A 67 -19.44 -14.55 53.80
CA VAL A 67 -18.73 -13.28 53.55
C VAL A 67 -17.53 -13.45 52.58
N VAL A 68 -16.77 -14.52 52.77
CA VAL A 68 -15.63 -14.83 51.84
C VAL A 68 -16.14 -15.15 50.43
N ARG A 69 -17.24 -15.92 50.32
CA ARG A 69 -17.87 -16.21 49.02
C ARG A 69 -18.38 -14.95 48.32
N VAL A 70 -19.07 -14.08 49.06
CA VAL A 70 -19.58 -12.81 48.50
C VAL A 70 -18.42 -11.90 48.07
N LYS A 71 -17.34 -11.82 48.84
CA LYS A 71 -16.14 -11.07 48.45
C LYS A 71 -15.53 -11.60 47.13
N ALA A 72 -15.35 -12.93 47.06
CA ALA A 72 -14.80 -13.55 45.85
C ALA A 72 -15.67 -13.28 44.60
N ALA A 73 -17.01 -13.41 44.76
CA ALA A 73 -17.95 -13.11 43.68
C ALA A 73 -17.94 -11.63 43.27
N THR A 74 -17.75 -10.71 44.21
CA THR A 74 -17.66 -9.27 43.95
C THR A 74 -16.38 -8.93 43.22
N GLU A 75 -15.26 -9.52 43.59
CA GLU A 75 -13.97 -9.34 42.90
C GLU A 75 -14.01 -9.88 41.47
N GLU A 76 -14.66 -11.03 41.27
CA GLU A 76 -14.83 -11.62 39.94
C GLU A 76 -15.72 -10.74 39.06
N SER A 77 -16.83 -10.24 39.59
CA SER A 77 -17.74 -9.31 38.92
C SER A 77 -17.03 -7.99 38.55
N GLN A 78 -16.19 -7.47 39.46
CA GLN A 78 -15.39 -6.25 39.18
C GLN A 78 -14.41 -6.48 38.05
N LYS A 79 -13.70 -7.61 38.02
CA LYS A 79 -12.79 -7.97 36.93
C LYS A 79 -13.52 -8.11 35.59
N ALA A 80 -14.73 -8.67 35.61
CA ALA A 80 -15.57 -8.78 34.43
C ALA A 80 -16.01 -7.41 33.91
N LEU A 81 -16.42 -6.51 34.79
CA LEU A 81 -16.76 -5.12 34.45
C LEU A 81 -15.57 -4.35 33.84
N ASP A 82 -14.39 -4.50 34.41
CA ASP A 82 -13.18 -3.85 33.91
C ASP A 82 -12.77 -4.39 32.53
N ARG A 83 -13.05 -5.67 32.23
CA ARG A 83 -12.87 -6.23 30.89
C ARG A 83 -13.86 -5.62 29.89
N ILE A 84 -15.14 -5.61 30.23
CA ILE A 84 -16.21 -5.05 29.39
C ILE A 84 -15.94 -3.56 29.12
N ARG A 85 -15.49 -2.82 30.13
CA ARG A 85 -15.15 -1.40 29.97
C ARG A 85 -14.01 -1.18 28.99
N ARG A 86 -12.94 -1.99 29.07
CA ARG A 86 -11.84 -1.93 28.08
C ARG A 86 -12.30 -2.27 26.68
N GLU A 87 -13.12 -3.31 26.54
CA GLU A 87 -13.68 -3.67 25.23
C GLU A 87 -14.60 -2.57 24.65
N LEU A 88 -15.35 -1.88 25.49
CA LEU A 88 -16.17 -0.73 25.07
C LEU A 88 -15.31 0.45 24.64
N ASP A 89 -14.29 0.81 25.43
CA ASP A 89 -13.35 1.90 25.10
C ASP A 89 -12.64 1.61 23.77
N GLU A 90 -12.20 0.38 23.53
CA GLU A 90 -11.60 -0.07 22.27
C GLU A 90 -12.60 0.03 21.10
N ARG A 91 -13.84 -0.41 21.29
CA ARG A 91 -14.89 -0.31 20.26
C ARG A 91 -15.24 1.14 19.93
N GLU A 92 -15.40 1.99 20.95
CA GLU A 92 -15.64 3.43 20.73
C GLU A 92 -14.49 4.09 19.99
N ALA A 93 -13.24 3.78 20.34
CA ALA A 93 -12.07 4.28 19.62
C ALA A 93 -12.08 3.84 18.14
N ASN A 94 -12.41 2.59 17.88
CA ASN A 94 -12.56 2.06 16.53
C ASN A 94 -13.69 2.74 15.74
N ILE A 95 -14.86 2.93 16.36
CA ILE A 95 -15.99 3.63 15.72
C ILE A 95 -15.60 5.08 15.37
N ARG A 96 -14.98 5.81 16.29
CA ARG A 96 -14.51 7.18 16.04
C ARG A 96 -13.50 7.22 14.88
N LYS A 97 -12.58 6.25 14.84
CA LYS A 97 -11.62 6.12 13.73
C LYS A 97 -12.32 5.85 12.40
N GLN A 98 -13.30 4.94 12.37
CA GLN A 98 -14.09 4.65 11.15
C GLN A 98 -14.92 5.85 10.69
N GLU A 99 -15.54 6.60 11.62
CA GLU A 99 -16.27 7.82 11.27
C GLU A 99 -15.37 8.91 10.71
N GLN A 100 -14.17 9.07 11.26
CA GLN A 100 -13.18 10.01 10.75
C GLN A 100 -12.73 9.61 9.35
N ASN A 101 -12.40 8.34 9.15
CA ASN A 101 -12.01 7.81 7.84
C ASN A 101 -13.15 7.98 6.82
N ARG A 102 -14.40 7.70 7.22
CA ARG A 102 -15.57 7.94 6.37
C ARG A 102 -15.74 9.41 5.98
N ARG A 103 -15.51 10.34 6.90
CA ARG A 103 -15.57 11.79 6.59
C ARG A 103 -14.49 12.18 5.59
N VAL A 104 -13.26 11.70 5.79
CA VAL A 104 -12.13 11.92 4.87
C VAL A 104 -12.46 11.33 3.49
N LEU A 105 -12.96 10.09 3.43
CA LEU A 105 -13.35 9.45 2.18
C LEU A 105 -14.44 10.24 1.44
N LEU A 106 -15.49 10.68 2.14
CA LEU A 106 -16.56 11.52 1.55
C LEU A 106 -16.03 12.87 1.04
N GLN A 107 -15.05 13.44 1.72
CA GLN A 107 -14.38 14.67 1.29
C GLN A 107 -13.55 14.43 0.03
N ILE A 108 -12.81 13.35 -0.02
CA ILE A 108 -12.00 12.92 -1.17
C ILE A 108 -12.90 12.65 -2.39
N LEU A 109 -14.00 11.91 -2.22
CA LEU A 109 -14.96 11.59 -3.30
C LEU A 109 -15.67 12.82 -3.90
N LYS A 110 -15.68 13.94 -3.18
CA LYS A 110 -16.21 15.22 -3.69
C LYS A 110 -15.19 16.04 -4.48
N GLN A 111 -13.96 15.60 -4.51
CA GLN A 111 -12.83 16.27 -5.17
C GLN A 111 -12.41 15.45 -6.40
N SER A 112 -11.60 16.04 -7.31
CA SER A 112 -11.15 15.34 -8.52
C SER A 112 -10.27 14.11 -8.18
N ASP A 113 -10.29 13.11 -9.04
CA ASP A 113 -9.57 11.81 -8.86
C ASP A 113 -8.07 11.98 -8.61
N GLU A 114 -7.46 13.02 -9.16
CA GLU A 114 -6.02 13.30 -9.01
C GLU A 114 -5.61 13.64 -7.59
N ASP A 115 -6.52 14.20 -6.80
CA ASP A 115 -6.23 14.68 -5.44
C ASP A 115 -6.16 13.55 -4.38
N VAL A 116 -6.80 12.40 -4.65
CA VAL A 116 -6.86 11.27 -3.69
C VAL A 116 -5.47 10.84 -3.26
N TRP A 117 -4.58 10.62 -4.23
CA TRP A 117 -3.24 10.09 -3.98
C TRP A 117 -2.28 11.10 -3.33
N ILE A 118 -2.55 12.38 -3.49
CA ILE A 118 -1.66 13.46 -3.04
C ILE A 118 -2.12 14.07 -1.71
N ARG A 119 -3.43 14.19 -1.49
CA ARG A 119 -4.00 14.86 -0.30
C ARG A 119 -4.14 13.94 0.90
N HIS A 120 -4.26 12.64 0.67
CA HIS A 120 -4.30 11.70 1.79
C HIS A 120 -2.94 11.70 2.47
N GLU A 121 -2.88 12.18 3.71
CA GLU A 121 -1.64 12.20 4.47
C GLU A 121 -1.12 10.78 4.64
N PRO A 122 0.18 10.54 4.34
CA PRO A 122 0.75 9.22 4.48
C PRO A 122 0.70 8.80 5.94
N LEU A 123 0.12 7.63 6.20
CA LEU A 123 0.10 7.06 7.53
C LEU A 123 1.52 6.94 8.09
N LEU A 124 2.47 6.48 7.27
CA LEU A 124 3.89 6.43 7.61
C LEU A 124 4.72 6.30 6.32
N LYS A 125 5.19 7.41 5.77
CA LYS A 125 6.28 7.34 4.78
C LYS A 125 7.47 6.62 5.42
N PRO A 126 8.02 5.56 4.79
CA PRO A 126 9.20 4.87 5.33
C PRO A 126 10.33 5.86 5.57
N ARG A 127 10.93 5.86 6.77
CA ARG A 127 11.93 6.86 7.19
C ARG A 127 13.17 6.90 6.28
N ASP A 128 13.51 5.78 5.69
CA ASP A 128 14.67 5.60 4.82
C ASP A 128 14.34 5.68 3.31
N HIS A 129 13.06 5.93 2.94
CA HIS A 129 12.60 5.97 1.56
C HIS A 129 13.44 6.90 0.69
N ASP A 130 13.54 8.17 1.08
CA ASP A 130 14.26 9.18 0.29
C ASP A 130 15.76 8.86 0.16
N THR A 131 16.36 8.31 1.22
CA THR A 131 17.77 7.91 1.23
C THR A 131 18.02 6.72 0.31
N ARG A 132 17.13 5.72 0.31
CA ARG A 132 17.24 4.55 -0.57
C ARG A 132 17.12 4.93 -2.03
N ILE A 133 16.10 5.69 -2.40
CA ILE A 133 15.92 6.15 -3.79
C ILE A 133 17.07 7.04 -4.24
N ALA A 134 17.59 7.92 -3.38
CA ALA A 134 18.71 8.80 -3.71
C ALA A 134 19.99 8.03 -4.09
N ARG A 135 20.17 6.79 -3.62
CA ARG A 135 21.29 5.92 -4.03
C ARG A 135 21.22 5.53 -5.51
N ARG A 136 20.02 5.58 -6.14
CA ARG A 136 19.78 5.17 -7.53
C ARG A 136 20.33 3.77 -7.86
N ARG A 137 20.15 2.85 -6.92
CA ARG A 137 20.58 1.45 -7.05
C ARG A 137 19.46 0.55 -6.52
N PRO A 138 18.82 -0.27 -7.40
CA PRO A 138 18.96 -0.18 -8.87
C PRO A 138 18.40 1.14 -9.41
N ILE A 139 18.68 1.46 -10.66
CA ILE A 139 17.94 2.48 -11.41
C ILE A 139 16.54 1.92 -11.64
N VAL A 140 15.51 2.62 -11.18
CA VAL A 140 14.10 2.26 -11.39
C VAL A 140 13.49 3.28 -12.34
N MET A 141 13.10 2.84 -13.53
CA MET A 141 12.53 3.70 -14.57
C MET A 141 11.06 3.34 -14.83
N LEU A 142 10.18 4.29 -14.59
CA LEU A 142 8.77 4.18 -14.94
C LEU A 142 8.52 4.72 -16.34
N VAL A 143 7.87 3.93 -17.18
CA VAL A 143 7.36 4.33 -18.49
C VAL A 143 5.86 4.53 -18.35
N ALA A 144 5.41 5.79 -18.27
CA ALA A 144 4.03 6.09 -17.91
C ALA A 144 3.42 7.24 -18.72
N ASN A 145 2.12 7.17 -18.93
CA ASN A 145 1.27 8.23 -19.44
C ASN A 145 -0.19 7.82 -19.18
N ASN A 146 -1.03 8.76 -18.77
CA ASN A 146 -2.46 8.52 -18.53
C ASN A 146 -3.27 8.26 -19.80
N LYS A 147 -2.66 8.36 -20.98
CA LYS A 147 -3.33 8.05 -22.25
C LYS A 147 -3.06 6.61 -22.68
N GLY A 148 -4.14 5.92 -23.07
CA GLY A 148 -4.06 4.59 -23.69
C GLY A 148 -3.54 4.66 -25.13
N GLY A 149 -2.90 3.58 -25.60
CA GLY A 149 -2.50 3.42 -26.98
C GLY A 149 -1.38 4.36 -27.46
N VAL A 150 -0.58 4.95 -26.55
CA VAL A 150 0.55 5.81 -26.90
C VAL A 150 1.90 5.08 -26.97
N GLY A 151 1.89 3.76 -27.03
CA GLY A 151 3.12 2.97 -27.21
C GLY A 151 3.97 2.80 -25.96
N LYS A 152 3.43 2.90 -24.74
CA LYS A 152 4.16 2.65 -23.49
C LYS A 152 4.83 1.28 -23.49
N SER A 153 4.04 0.22 -23.59
CA SER A 153 4.54 -1.16 -23.61
C SER A 153 5.52 -1.41 -24.74
N ALA A 154 5.26 -0.82 -25.92
CA ALA A 154 6.16 -0.92 -27.05
C ALA A 154 7.55 -0.30 -26.75
N VAL A 155 7.58 0.88 -26.15
CA VAL A 155 8.83 1.53 -25.72
C VAL A 155 9.49 0.71 -24.62
N THR A 156 8.75 0.25 -23.63
CA THR A 156 9.28 -0.54 -22.50
C THR A 156 9.93 -1.84 -22.97
N LEU A 157 9.26 -2.59 -23.84
CA LEU A 157 9.76 -3.87 -24.38
C LEU A 157 11.05 -3.70 -25.19
N ASN A 158 11.08 -2.69 -26.08
CA ASN A 158 12.28 -2.43 -26.88
C ASN A 158 13.43 -1.87 -26.04
N MET A 159 13.15 -1.09 -25.01
CA MET A 159 14.15 -0.70 -24.03
C MET A 159 14.69 -1.90 -23.27
N ALA A 160 13.84 -2.84 -22.86
CA ALA A 160 14.28 -4.07 -22.22
C ALA A 160 15.23 -4.87 -23.13
N ALA A 161 14.90 -5.02 -24.42
CA ALA A 161 15.76 -5.68 -25.40
C ALA A 161 17.10 -4.97 -25.59
N PHE A 162 17.09 -3.63 -25.67
CA PHE A 162 18.34 -2.86 -25.76
C PHE A 162 19.22 -3.03 -24.53
N PHE A 163 18.67 -2.88 -23.33
CA PHE A 163 19.43 -2.99 -22.09
C PHE A 163 19.79 -4.43 -21.73
N ASP A 164 19.11 -5.42 -22.28
CA ASP A 164 19.54 -6.82 -22.16
C ASP A 164 20.89 -7.04 -22.84
N LYS A 165 21.08 -6.48 -24.04
CA LYS A 165 22.34 -6.50 -24.80
C LYS A 165 23.37 -5.53 -24.21
N ASN A 166 22.95 -4.35 -23.73
CA ASN A 166 23.78 -3.22 -23.32
C ASN A 166 23.66 -2.95 -21.82
N GLN A 167 24.24 -3.81 -21.01
CA GLN A 167 24.20 -3.73 -19.54
C GLN A 167 24.74 -2.39 -19.01
N LEU A 168 24.07 -1.82 -18.01
CA LEU A 168 24.57 -0.63 -17.31
C LEU A 168 25.73 -0.99 -16.40
N VAL A 169 25.62 -2.14 -15.70
CA VAL A 169 26.67 -2.72 -14.87
C VAL A 169 26.90 -4.15 -15.32
N GLN A 170 28.12 -4.47 -15.70
CA GLN A 170 28.49 -5.81 -16.16
C GLN A 170 28.16 -6.88 -15.11
N GLY A 171 27.49 -7.95 -15.54
CA GLY A 171 27.15 -9.10 -14.69
C GLY A 171 25.86 -8.92 -13.88
N LYS A 172 25.24 -7.73 -13.85
CA LYS A 172 23.90 -7.54 -13.24
C LYS A 172 22.80 -7.84 -14.22
N LYS A 173 21.63 -8.16 -13.67
CA LYS A 173 20.39 -8.42 -14.44
C LYS A 173 19.54 -7.16 -14.58
N ARG A 174 18.56 -7.23 -15.45
CA ARG A 174 17.45 -6.27 -15.58
C ARG A 174 16.16 -6.92 -15.10
N LEU A 175 15.27 -6.09 -14.56
CA LEU A 175 13.93 -6.51 -14.20
C LEU A 175 12.93 -5.71 -15.02
N LEU A 176 12.00 -6.36 -15.68
CA LEU A 176 10.81 -5.75 -16.23
C LEU A 176 9.62 -6.06 -15.32
N LEU A 177 8.95 -5.03 -14.86
CA LEU A 177 7.76 -5.13 -14.04
C LEU A 177 6.58 -4.57 -14.82
N ASP A 178 5.62 -5.42 -15.15
CA ASP A 178 4.37 -5.00 -15.78
C ASP A 178 3.35 -4.65 -14.69
N LEU A 179 2.85 -3.41 -14.69
CA LEU A 179 1.80 -2.95 -13.79
C LEU A 179 0.49 -2.65 -14.55
N ASP A 180 0.45 -2.92 -15.86
CA ASP A 180 -0.81 -2.85 -16.60
C ASP A 180 -1.54 -4.19 -16.51
N TYR A 181 -2.73 -4.17 -15.92
CA TYR A 181 -3.59 -5.36 -15.82
C TYR A 181 -4.03 -5.91 -17.19
N GLN A 182 -3.88 -5.13 -18.28
CA GLN A 182 -4.06 -5.64 -19.64
C GLN A 182 -2.96 -6.64 -20.02
N GLY A 183 -1.82 -6.58 -19.34
CA GLY A 183 -0.75 -7.54 -19.45
C GLY A 183 -0.10 -7.61 -20.84
N THR A 184 -0.06 -6.49 -21.57
CA THR A 184 0.49 -6.48 -22.94
C THR A 184 1.96 -6.88 -22.96
N SER A 185 2.79 -6.28 -22.10
CA SER A 185 4.21 -6.62 -21.98
C SER A 185 4.39 -8.06 -21.48
N SER A 186 3.59 -8.47 -20.51
CA SER A 186 3.59 -9.83 -19.97
C SER A 186 3.22 -10.86 -21.02
N TYR A 187 2.17 -10.59 -21.80
CA TYR A 187 1.72 -11.51 -22.85
C TYR A 187 2.78 -11.73 -23.94
N VAL A 188 3.36 -10.64 -24.44
CA VAL A 188 4.38 -10.70 -25.49
C VAL A 188 5.58 -11.51 -25.02
N LEU A 189 6.10 -11.24 -23.82
CA LEU A 189 7.31 -11.87 -23.32
C LEU A 189 7.08 -13.33 -22.89
N THR A 190 5.95 -13.64 -22.24
CA THR A 190 5.65 -15.03 -21.85
C THR A 190 5.41 -15.91 -23.08
N LYS A 191 4.74 -15.37 -24.13
CA LYS A 191 4.59 -16.05 -25.41
C LYS A 191 5.94 -16.32 -26.07
N ALA A 192 6.85 -15.35 -26.06
CA ALA A 192 8.17 -15.46 -26.69
C ALA A 192 9.07 -16.54 -26.06
N VAL A 193 8.83 -16.91 -24.80
CA VAL A 193 9.56 -17.98 -24.07
C VAL A 193 8.69 -19.21 -23.79
N ASP A 194 7.61 -19.39 -24.54
CA ASP A 194 6.67 -20.54 -24.46
C ASP A 194 6.06 -20.80 -23.07
N ILE A 195 5.90 -19.76 -22.25
CA ILE A 195 5.19 -19.85 -20.98
C ILE A 195 3.70 -19.65 -21.23
N LEU A 196 2.94 -20.76 -21.15
CA LEU A 196 1.49 -20.75 -21.41
C LEU A 196 0.65 -20.26 -20.23
N GLU A 197 1.16 -20.37 -19.01
CA GLU A 197 0.44 -19.97 -17.81
C GLU A 197 0.42 -18.43 -17.67
N ARG A 198 -0.79 -17.86 -17.74
CA ARG A 198 -1.03 -16.41 -17.62
C ARG A 198 -1.50 -16.09 -16.21
N GLN A 199 -0.58 -16.12 -15.28
CA GLN A 199 -0.84 -15.76 -13.89
C GLN A 199 -0.20 -14.42 -13.57
N SER A 200 -1.00 -13.49 -13.04
CA SER A 200 -0.48 -12.24 -12.52
C SER A 200 0.35 -12.50 -11.26
N ARG A 201 1.50 -11.83 -11.14
CA ARG A 201 2.38 -11.91 -9.96
C ARG A 201 2.75 -10.53 -9.41
N ALA A 202 2.50 -9.47 -10.17
CA ALA A 202 2.82 -8.10 -9.77
C ALA A 202 2.11 -7.67 -8.46
N GLN A 203 0.91 -8.19 -8.19
CA GLN A 203 0.18 -7.91 -6.95
C GLN A 203 0.92 -8.35 -5.68
N MET A 204 1.80 -9.35 -5.76
CA MET A 204 2.61 -9.80 -4.61
C MET A 204 3.47 -8.67 -4.07
N LEU A 205 4.00 -7.82 -4.97
CA LEU A 205 4.91 -6.72 -4.60
C LEU A 205 4.18 -5.51 -3.99
N MET A 206 2.86 -5.43 -4.14
CA MET A 206 2.03 -4.36 -3.59
C MET A 206 1.20 -4.81 -2.39
N SER A 207 1.30 -6.06 -1.97
CA SER A 207 0.64 -6.57 -0.77
C SER A 207 1.23 -5.97 0.49
N GLU A 208 0.45 -5.93 1.57
CA GLU A 208 0.94 -5.50 2.87
C GLU A 208 2.06 -6.43 3.36
N GLY A 209 3.14 -5.83 3.87
CA GLY A 209 4.30 -6.60 4.31
C GLY A 209 5.17 -7.19 3.19
N ALA A 210 4.89 -6.87 1.90
CA ALA A 210 5.70 -7.36 0.77
C ALA A 210 7.20 -7.06 0.96
N SER A 211 8.02 -8.02 0.55
CA SER A 211 9.47 -8.02 0.71
C SER A 211 10.19 -8.40 -0.60
N GLU A 212 11.50 -8.36 -0.59
CA GLU A 212 12.33 -8.85 -1.69
C GLU A 212 12.15 -10.34 -1.99
N LEU A 213 11.73 -11.15 -0.99
CA LEU A 213 11.44 -12.57 -1.21
C LEU A 213 10.22 -12.76 -2.11
N ASP A 214 9.23 -11.88 -1.99
CA ASP A 214 8.06 -11.88 -2.87
C ASP A 214 8.46 -11.55 -4.30
N LEU A 215 9.40 -10.61 -4.51
CA LEU A 215 9.95 -10.31 -5.82
C LEU A 215 10.65 -11.55 -6.41
N PHE A 216 11.50 -12.20 -5.63
CA PHE A 216 12.22 -13.39 -6.11
C PHE A 216 11.31 -14.57 -6.41
N SER A 217 10.15 -14.65 -5.77
CA SER A 217 9.12 -15.64 -6.05
C SER A 217 8.26 -15.27 -7.26
N ALA A 218 8.03 -13.96 -7.47
CA ALA A 218 7.16 -13.46 -8.53
C ALA A 218 7.81 -13.45 -9.92
N ARG A 219 9.15 -13.33 -10.00
CA ARG A 219 9.87 -13.19 -11.26
C ARG A 219 9.92 -14.45 -12.07
N ILE A 220 10.02 -14.31 -13.39
CA ILE A 220 10.27 -15.38 -14.36
C ILE A 220 11.45 -15.00 -15.24
N GLY A 221 12.29 -15.96 -15.60
CA GLY A 221 13.39 -15.77 -16.54
C GLY A 221 12.88 -15.70 -17.96
N LEU A 222 13.53 -14.90 -18.81
CA LEU A 222 13.17 -14.71 -20.22
C LEU A 222 14.19 -15.32 -21.20
N ASN A 223 14.98 -16.30 -20.74
CA ASN A 223 15.92 -17.03 -21.60
C ASN A 223 15.16 -17.97 -22.57
N PRO A 224 15.52 -18.07 -23.88
CA PRO A 224 16.71 -17.44 -24.51
C PRO A 224 16.48 -16.04 -25.07
N VAL A 225 15.28 -15.49 -25.02
CA VAL A 225 14.91 -14.25 -25.74
C VAL A 225 15.62 -13.02 -25.14
N LEU A 226 15.58 -12.90 -23.80
CA LEU A 226 16.27 -11.85 -23.03
C LEU A 226 17.05 -12.52 -21.90
N PRO A 227 18.28 -13.05 -22.15
CA PRO A 227 18.96 -13.93 -21.20
C PRO A 227 19.32 -13.27 -19.86
N THR A 228 19.44 -11.95 -19.82
CA THR A 228 19.82 -11.20 -18.62
C THR A 228 18.69 -10.39 -18.04
N THR A 229 17.46 -10.54 -18.57
CA THR A 229 16.26 -9.86 -18.11
C THR A 229 15.28 -10.85 -17.48
N GLU A 230 14.68 -10.45 -16.39
CA GLU A 230 13.61 -11.19 -15.72
C GLU A 230 12.32 -10.36 -15.75
N LEU A 231 11.16 -11.03 -15.74
CA LEU A 231 9.85 -10.40 -15.82
C LEU A 231 9.05 -10.70 -14.53
N VAL A 232 8.40 -9.69 -13.97
CA VAL A 232 7.25 -9.88 -13.06
C VAL A 232 5.98 -9.60 -13.85
N PRO A 233 5.21 -10.63 -14.20
CA PRO A 233 4.05 -10.50 -15.08
C PRO A 233 2.82 -9.95 -14.37
N SER A 234 1.98 -9.28 -15.14
CA SER A 234 0.67 -8.76 -14.74
C SER A 234 -0.41 -9.23 -15.70
N PHE A 235 -1.59 -9.53 -15.14
CA PHE A 235 -2.82 -9.84 -15.87
C PHE A 235 -4.02 -9.33 -15.06
N TYR A 236 -5.23 -9.70 -15.47
CA TYR A 236 -6.48 -9.14 -14.93
C TYR A 236 -6.66 -9.25 -13.40
N GLU A 237 -6.04 -10.23 -12.76
CA GLU A 237 -6.05 -10.37 -11.29
C GLU A 237 -5.50 -9.14 -10.56
N LEU A 238 -4.55 -8.44 -11.21
CA LEU A 238 -3.98 -7.22 -10.65
C LEU A 238 -5.06 -6.15 -10.44
N ALA A 239 -5.99 -5.96 -11.38
CA ALA A 239 -7.03 -4.94 -11.26
C ALA A 239 -7.89 -5.11 -10.00
N ARG A 240 -8.31 -6.36 -9.73
CA ARG A 240 -9.09 -6.67 -8.51
C ARG A 240 -8.30 -6.43 -7.23
N HIS A 241 -7.01 -6.71 -7.29
CA HIS A 241 -6.12 -6.49 -6.14
C HIS A 241 -5.92 -5.00 -5.88
N GLU A 242 -5.70 -4.20 -6.92
CA GLU A 242 -5.55 -2.74 -6.83
C GLU A 242 -6.78 -2.08 -6.21
N ASP A 243 -7.99 -2.46 -6.68
CA ASP A 243 -9.26 -1.94 -6.15
C ASP A 243 -9.42 -2.25 -4.65
N ARG A 244 -9.11 -3.48 -4.23
CA ARG A 244 -9.14 -3.88 -2.83
C ARG A 244 -8.15 -3.08 -1.99
N LEU A 245 -6.90 -2.99 -2.42
CA LEU A 245 -5.85 -2.25 -1.71
C LEU A 245 -6.21 -0.77 -1.53
N LEU A 246 -6.77 -0.16 -2.57
CA LEU A 246 -7.22 1.23 -2.51
C LEU A 246 -8.32 1.40 -1.47
N MET A 247 -9.31 0.50 -1.46
CA MET A 247 -10.40 0.56 -0.49
C MET A 247 -9.91 0.35 0.94
N GLU A 248 -9.09 -0.67 1.20
CA GLU A 248 -8.48 -0.93 2.52
C GLU A 248 -7.69 0.30 3.02
N TRP A 249 -6.89 0.91 2.13
CA TRP A 249 -6.11 2.09 2.47
C TRP A 249 -6.98 3.32 2.78
N LEU A 250 -8.01 3.59 1.97
CA LEU A 250 -8.94 4.70 2.20
C LEU A 250 -9.78 4.53 3.47
N LEU A 251 -10.11 3.30 3.84
CA LEU A 251 -10.81 2.98 5.08
C LEU A 251 -9.89 3.00 6.31
N GLY A 252 -8.57 3.11 6.11
CA GLY A 252 -7.57 3.11 7.18
C GLY A 252 -7.36 1.73 7.79
N GLU A 253 -7.68 0.67 7.05
CA GLU A 253 -7.48 -0.72 7.43
C GLU A 253 -6.08 -1.24 7.06
N SER A 254 -5.33 -0.47 6.27
CA SER A 254 -3.96 -0.79 5.89
C SER A 254 -2.98 -0.46 7.02
N GLY A 255 -2.10 -1.39 7.37
CA GLY A 255 -1.08 -1.21 8.42
C GLY A 255 0.11 -0.36 7.98
N ASP A 256 0.26 -0.12 6.67
CA ASP A 256 1.32 0.71 6.09
C ASP A 256 0.76 1.61 4.96
N ASP A 257 1.58 2.56 4.51
CA ASP A 257 1.19 3.40 3.38
C ASP A 257 1.35 2.64 2.06
N LEU A 258 0.22 2.33 1.45
CA LEU A 258 0.09 1.63 0.18
C LEU A 258 1.01 2.17 -0.92
N ARG A 259 1.23 3.50 -0.97
CA ARG A 259 2.00 4.17 -2.05
C ARG A 259 3.48 3.79 -2.08
N TYR A 260 4.03 3.29 -0.97
CA TYR A 260 5.46 2.98 -0.83
C TYR A 260 5.79 1.48 -0.81
N ARG A 261 4.80 0.59 -0.99
CA ARG A 261 5.01 -0.87 -0.91
C ARG A 261 6.00 -1.35 -1.96
N LEU A 262 5.79 -0.97 -3.21
CA LEU A 262 6.70 -1.33 -4.30
C LEU A 262 8.10 -0.72 -4.10
N SER A 263 8.18 0.52 -3.63
CA SER A 263 9.46 1.17 -3.35
C SER A 263 10.29 0.41 -2.31
N ARG A 264 9.62 -0.08 -1.26
CA ARG A 264 10.28 -0.88 -0.21
C ARG A 264 10.91 -2.15 -0.77
N VAL A 265 10.23 -2.83 -1.67
CA VAL A 265 10.70 -4.05 -2.33
C VAL A 265 11.85 -3.75 -3.29
N LEU A 266 11.67 -2.81 -4.21
CA LEU A 266 12.63 -2.56 -5.30
C LEU A 266 13.95 -1.94 -4.83
N HIS A 267 13.95 -1.20 -3.72
CA HIS A 267 15.15 -0.55 -3.17
C HIS A 267 15.77 -1.32 -1.99
N ALA A 268 15.44 -2.59 -1.80
CA ALA A 268 16.16 -3.47 -0.89
C ALA A 268 17.59 -3.72 -1.40
N ASP A 269 18.56 -3.76 -0.50
CA ASP A 269 19.99 -3.88 -0.86
C ASP A 269 20.25 -5.14 -1.71
N ILE A 270 19.64 -6.27 -1.39
CA ILE A 270 19.77 -7.52 -2.17
C ILE A 270 19.20 -7.41 -3.59
N VAL A 271 18.19 -6.57 -3.81
CA VAL A 271 17.65 -6.27 -5.15
C VAL A 271 18.66 -5.41 -5.92
N ALA A 272 19.23 -4.40 -5.27
CA ALA A 272 20.29 -3.55 -5.85
C ALA A 272 21.57 -4.33 -6.19
N ASP A 273 21.84 -5.43 -5.48
CA ASP A 273 22.98 -6.30 -5.77
C ASP A 273 22.74 -7.17 -7.02
N GLN A 274 21.50 -7.55 -7.29
CA GLN A 274 21.15 -8.39 -8.44
C GLN A 274 20.85 -7.59 -9.73
N TYR A 275 20.19 -6.44 -9.61
CA TYR A 275 19.69 -5.66 -10.74
C TYR A 275 20.40 -4.31 -10.84
N ASP A 276 20.74 -3.91 -12.06
CA ASP A 276 21.21 -2.56 -12.37
C ASP A 276 20.07 -1.64 -12.86
N LEU A 277 19.04 -2.22 -13.48
CA LEU A 277 17.90 -1.52 -14.04
C LEU A 277 16.60 -2.28 -13.76
N VAL A 278 15.60 -1.55 -13.32
CA VAL A 278 14.20 -2.00 -13.26
C VAL A 278 13.38 -1.12 -14.21
N LEU A 279 12.75 -1.71 -15.21
CA LEU A 279 11.80 -1.05 -16.10
C LEU A 279 10.38 -1.36 -15.63
N ILE A 280 9.56 -0.33 -15.45
CA ILE A 280 8.16 -0.48 -15.05
C ILE A 280 7.27 -0.01 -16.20
N ASP A 281 6.44 -0.91 -16.74
CA ASP A 281 5.38 -0.59 -17.69
C ASP A 281 4.10 -0.23 -16.94
N ALA A 282 3.64 1.03 -17.05
CA ALA A 282 2.50 1.53 -16.30
C ALA A 282 1.18 1.43 -17.07
N PRO A 283 0.04 1.23 -16.38
CA PRO A 283 -1.28 1.27 -17.00
C PRO A 283 -1.61 2.67 -17.57
N PRO A 284 -2.60 2.78 -18.48
CA PRO A 284 -2.97 4.04 -19.14
C PRO A 284 -3.85 4.95 -18.25
N ARG A 285 -3.73 4.86 -16.95
CA ARG A 285 -4.48 5.67 -15.97
C ARG A 285 -3.81 5.67 -14.62
N LEU A 286 -4.23 6.58 -13.77
CA LEU A 286 -3.73 6.69 -12.40
C LEU A 286 -4.37 5.62 -11.52
N THR A 287 -3.68 4.51 -11.35
CA THR A 287 -4.08 3.38 -10.48
C THR A 287 -3.14 3.28 -9.28
N THR A 288 -3.44 2.33 -8.38
CA THR A 288 -2.54 1.93 -7.30
C THR A 288 -1.15 1.57 -7.81
N GLY A 289 -1.07 0.82 -8.94
CA GLY A 289 0.20 0.46 -9.59
C GLY A 289 0.96 1.69 -10.10
N THR A 290 0.28 2.63 -10.76
CA THR A 290 0.93 3.86 -11.25
C THR A 290 1.53 4.69 -10.11
N ILE A 291 0.80 4.85 -9.01
CA ILE A 291 1.30 5.60 -7.83
C ILE A 291 2.46 4.87 -7.16
N ASN A 292 2.36 3.55 -6.98
CA ASN A 292 3.48 2.76 -6.48
C ASN A 292 4.70 2.87 -7.40
N GLY A 293 4.48 2.81 -8.73
CA GLY A 293 5.53 3.02 -9.72
C GLY A 293 6.20 4.38 -9.59
N LEU A 294 5.44 5.47 -9.48
CA LEU A 294 5.98 6.83 -9.30
C LEU A 294 6.75 6.98 -7.98
N CYS A 295 6.21 6.43 -6.88
CA CYS A 295 6.87 6.47 -5.58
C CYS A 295 8.14 5.60 -5.52
N ALA A 296 8.22 4.53 -6.32
CA ALA A 296 9.39 3.66 -6.40
C ALA A 296 10.45 4.11 -7.40
N SER A 297 10.10 5.00 -8.33
CA SER A 297 10.97 5.30 -9.46
C SER A 297 12.01 6.35 -9.16
N THR A 298 13.22 6.12 -9.67
CA THR A 298 14.30 7.13 -9.74
C THR A 298 14.14 7.99 -10.99
N HIS A 299 13.58 7.42 -12.08
CA HIS A 299 13.44 8.08 -13.38
C HIS A 299 12.05 7.87 -13.97
N LEU A 300 11.53 8.89 -14.66
CA LEU A 300 10.25 8.87 -15.37
C LEU A 300 10.49 9.17 -16.85
N LEU A 301 9.97 8.31 -17.72
CA LEU A 301 9.89 8.48 -19.16
C LEU A 301 8.43 8.54 -19.61
N VAL A 302 8.07 9.50 -20.47
CA VAL A 302 6.68 9.68 -20.91
C VAL A 302 6.58 9.52 -22.44
N PRO A 303 6.18 8.33 -22.91
CA PRO A 303 5.81 8.14 -24.32
C PRO A 303 4.48 8.84 -24.63
N THR A 304 4.41 9.54 -25.76
CA THR A 304 3.16 10.16 -26.23
C THR A 304 3.14 10.36 -27.74
N SER A 305 1.95 10.40 -28.31
CA SER A 305 1.77 10.81 -29.72
C SER A 305 1.38 12.29 -29.77
N PHE A 306 2.01 13.06 -30.64
CA PHE A 306 1.64 14.48 -30.87
C PHE A 306 0.45 14.60 -31.80
N THR A 307 -0.71 14.15 -31.31
CA THR A 307 -2.00 14.42 -31.96
C THR A 307 -2.75 15.48 -31.15
N GLY A 308 -3.64 16.24 -31.78
CA GLY A 308 -4.38 17.32 -31.09
C GLY A 308 -5.11 16.89 -29.81
N VAL A 309 -5.52 15.62 -29.75
CA VAL A 309 -6.23 15.04 -28.60
C VAL A 309 -5.28 14.55 -27.48
N SER A 310 -3.96 14.57 -27.73
CA SER A 310 -3.00 13.95 -26.80
C SER A 310 -2.26 14.96 -25.90
N ALA A 311 -2.23 16.22 -26.27
CA ALA A 311 -1.39 17.21 -25.60
C ALA A 311 -1.89 17.57 -24.19
N GLU A 312 -3.18 17.75 -24.02
CA GLU A 312 -3.77 18.10 -22.73
C GLU A 312 -3.66 16.96 -21.68
N PRO A 313 -4.00 15.70 -22.01
CA PRO A 313 -3.76 14.57 -21.09
C PRO A 313 -2.31 14.42 -20.64
N VAL A 314 -1.33 14.73 -21.52
CA VAL A 314 0.09 14.70 -21.13
C VAL A 314 0.42 15.84 -20.17
N ALA A 315 -0.08 17.05 -20.42
CA ALA A 315 0.13 18.17 -19.50
C ALA A 315 -0.43 17.89 -18.10
N ASN A 316 -1.63 17.30 -18.02
CA ASN A 316 -2.25 16.87 -16.76
C ASN A 316 -1.43 15.78 -16.07
N PHE A 317 -0.92 14.81 -16.82
CA PHE A 317 -0.04 13.76 -16.27
C PHE A 317 1.25 14.36 -15.71
N LEU A 318 1.87 15.32 -16.41
CA LEU A 318 3.08 16.01 -15.94
C LEU A 318 2.81 16.82 -14.67
N ALA A 319 1.67 17.49 -14.58
CA ALA A 319 1.26 18.21 -13.36
C ALA A 319 1.12 17.25 -12.17
N MET A 320 0.47 16.11 -12.37
CA MET A 320 0.31 15.07 -11.33
C MET A 320 1.66 14.46 -10.95
N ALA A 321 2.50 14.09 -11.91
CA ALA A 321 3.84 13.57 -11.65
C ALA A 321 4.71 14.58 -10.88
N ARG A 322 4.56 15.89 -11.14
CA ARG A 322 5.20 16.96 -10.38
C ARG A 322 4.70 16.98 -8.94
N ALA A 323 3.39 16.87 -8.71
CA ALA A 323 2.84 16.83 -7.36
C ALA A 323 3.31 15.59 -6.57
N VAL A 324 3.44 14.42 -7.23
CA VAL A 324 4.05 13.22 -6.63
C VAL A 324 5.52 13.49 -6.28
N LYS A 325 6.28 14.09 -7.22
CA LYS A 325 7.68 14.45 -6.94
C LYS A 325 7.80 15.35 -5.72
N ASP A 326 7.01 16.40 -5.63
CA ASP A 326 7.13 17.40 -4.56
C ASP A 326 6.72 16.84 -3.19
N LYS A 327 5.73 15.96 -3.14
CA LYS A 327 5.16 15.49 -1.86
C LYS A 327 5.55 14.08 -1.45
N LEU A 328 5.73 13.16 -2.42
CA LEU A 328 5.90 11.74 -2.14
C LEU A 328 7.30 11.23 -2.47
N ASN A 329 7.87 11.60 -3.63
CA ASN A 329 9.17 11.12 -4.08
C ASN A 329 10.03 12.26 -4.64
N PRO A 330 10.70 13.06 -3.81
CA PRO A 330 11.50 14.21 -4.24
C PRO A 330 12.69 13.82 -5.14
N ASN A 331 13.10 12.57 -5.13
CA ASN A 331 14.22 12.05 -5.94
C ASN A 331 13.81 11.64 -7.35
N LEU A 332 12.52 11.70 -7.70
CA LEU A 332 12.04 11.38 -9.05
C LEU A 332 12.62 12.37 -10.08
N LYS A 333 13.36 11.85 -11.06
CA LYS A 333 13.93 12.61 -12.16
C LYS A 333 13.12 12.35 -13.44
N MET A 334 12.50 13.38 -13.99
CA MET A 334 11.90 13.30 -15.32
C MET A 334 13.01 13.35 -16.37
N ILE A 335 13.17 12.28 -17.18
CA ILE A 335 14.23 12.24 -18.21
C ILE A 335 13.79 12.78 -19.55
N GLY A 336 12.48 12.78 -19.82
CA GLY A 336 11.96 13.38 -21.05
C GLY A 336 10.65 12.77 -21.55
N VAL A 337 10.17 13.35 -22.64
CA VAL A 337 9.01 12.87 -23.40
C VAL A 337 9.50 12.27 -24.71
N VAL A 338 9.04 11.06 -25.05
CA VAL A 338 9.30 10.41 -26.34
C VAL A 338 8.07 10.52 -27.22
N GLU A 339 8.22 11.10 -28.39
CA GLU A 339 7.17 11.06 -29.40
C GLU A 339 7.06 9.66 -29.99
N THR A 340 5.85 9.14 -30.03
CA THR A 340 5.55 7.80 -30.51
C THR A 340 4.45 7.82 -31.56
N LEU A 341 4.30 6.72 -32.27
CA LEU A 341 3.28 6.55 -33.31
C LEU A 341 3.37 7.61 -34.44
N THR A 342 4.59 8.06 -34.75
CA THR A 342 4.80 9.02 -35.82
C THR A 342 4.43 8.40 -37.17
N PRO A 343 3.79 9.19 -38.08
CA PRO A 343 3.43 8.69 -39.41
C PRO A 343 4.66 8.32 -40.24
N THR A 344 4.61 7.17 -40.90
CA THR A 344 5.68 6.71 -41.81
C THR A 344 5.50 7.14 -43.26
N GLY A 345 4.38 7.78 -43.58
CA GLY A 345 4.05 8.24 -44.95
C GLY A 345 3.82 9.76 -45.05
N SER A 346 3.31 10.19 -46.21
CA SER A 346 2.96 11.59 -46.44
C SER A 346 1.82 12.04 -45.52
N VAL A 347 1.98 13.18 -44.89
CA VAL A 347 1.03 13.76 -43.94
C VAL A 347 0.52 15.10 -44.50
N SER A 348 -0.77 15.35 -44.39
CA SER A 348 -1.37 16.63 -44.80
C SER A 348 -0.78 17.82 -44.03
N GLN A 349 -0.83 19.02 -44.58
CA GLN A 349 -0.33 20.21 -43.88
C GLN A 349 -1.08 20.44 -42.56
N ALA A 350 -2.40 20.28 -42.56
CA ALA A 350 -3.21 20.40 -41.33
C ALA A 350 -2.76 19.44 -40.23
N ALA A 351 -2.37 18.21 -40.58
CA ALA A 351 -1.86 17.25 -39.60
C ALA A 351 -0.45 17.63 -39.09
N LYS A 352 0.38 18.23 -39.92
CA LYS A 352 1.69 18.77 -39.47
C LYS A 352 1.51 19.94 -38.52
N ASP A 353 0.59 20.85 -38.79
CA ASP A 353 0.29 22.02 -37.98
C ASP A 353 -0.30 21.57 -36.61
N ALA A 354 -1.20 20.60 -36.60
CA ALA A 354 -1.76 20.02 -35.40
C ALA A 354 -0.68 19.31 -34.53
N ARG A 355 0.27 18.60 -35.18
CA ARG A 355 1.40 17.97 -34.50
C ARG A 355 2.32 19.01 -33.85
N ALA A 356 2.63 20.09 -34.61
CA ALA A 356 3.46 21.18 -34.10
C ALA A 356 2.81 21.87 -32.89
N LEU A 357 1.52 22.14 -32.95
CA LEU A 357 0.77 22.73 -31.81
C LEU A 357 0.76 21.82 -30.60
N ALA A 358 0.51 20.51 -30.78
CA ALA A 358 0.54 19.51 -29.70
C ALA A 358 1.94 19.43 -29.06
N ARG A 359 3.01 19.48 -29.90
CA ARG A 359 4.38 19.50 -29.40
C ARG A 359 4.67 20.74 -28.55
N LEU A 360 4.27 21.93 -29.00
CA LEU A 360 4.41 23.18 -28.24
C LEU A 360 3.68 23.13 -26.90
N THR A 361 2.51 22.52 -26.86
CA THR A 361 1.74 22.36 -25.61
C THR A 361 2.51 21.49 -24.62
N VAL A 362 3.07 20.37 -25.07
CA VAL A 362 3.87 19.48 -24.22
C VAL A 362 5.18 20.15 -23.79
N GLU A 363 5.85 20.90 -24.66
CA GLU A 363 7.05 21.67 -24.31
C GLU A 363 6.78 22.72 -23.23
N ARG A 364 5.67 23.44 -23.32
CA ARG A 364 5.24 24.39 -22.27
C ARG A 364 4.96 23.69 -20.94
N ALA A 365 4.28 22.55 -20.99
CA ALA A 365 4.03 21.77 -19.76
C ALA A 365 5.33 21.24 -19.15
N LEU A 366 6.29 20.77 -19.95
CA LEU A 366 7.61 20.39 -19.46
C LEU A 366 8.33 21.56 -18.81
N GLN A 367 8.39 22.73 -19.47
CA GLN A 367 9.01 23.94 -18.90
C GLN A 367 8.36 24.34 -17.56
N THR A 368 7.05 24.15 -17.43
CA THR A 368 6.32 24.50 -16.20
C THR A 368 6.60 23.51 -15.05
N TYR A 369 6.57 22.21 -15.34
CA TYR A 369 6.60 21.19 -14.31
C TYR A 369 7.97 20.51 -14.15
N PHE A 370 8.75 20.39 -15.23
CA PHE A 370 10.04 19.70 -15.26
C PHE A 370 11.01 20.44 -16.21
N PRO A 371 11.49 21.63 -15.83
CA PRO A 371 12.29 22.48 -16.72
C PRO A 371 13.61 21.84 -17.19
N ASP A 372 14.13 20.88 -16.43
CA ASP A 372 15.36 20.15 -16.80
C ASP A 372 15.11 19.00 -17.80
N ALA A 373 13.83 18.69 -18.09
CA ALA A 373 13.46 17.65 -19.03
C ALA A 373 13.16 18.23 -20.43
N SER A 374 13.32 17.40 -21.45
CA SER A 374 13.07 17.79 -22.85
C SER A 374 12.32 16.69 -23.61
N ILE A 375 11.79 17.03 -24.76
CA ILE A 375 11.34 16.03 -25.73
C ILE A 375 12.58 15.43 -26.38
N PHE A 376 12.65 14.12 -26.45
CA PHE A 376 13.75 13.40 -27.12
C PHE A 376 13.83 13.77 -28.61
N ALA A 377 15.03 13.79 -29.13
CA ALA A 377 15.25 14.11 -30.54
C ALA A 377 14.76 12.98 -31.46
N ARG A 378 14.78 11.76 -30.98
CA ARG A 378 14.31 10.59 -31.72
C ARG A 378 12.87 10.28 -31.36
N ASP A 379 12.07 10.03 -32.41
CA ASP A 379 10.70 9.60 -32.32
C ASP A 379 10.57 8.12 -32.70
N VAL A 380 9.53 7.49 -32.21
CA VAL A 380 9.19 6.09 -32.52
C VAL A 380 8.04 6.07 -33.53
N PRO A 381 8.27 5.61 -34.75
CA PRO A 381 7.24 5.56 -35.76
C PRO A 381 6.13 4.55 -35.43
N ARG A 382 4.99 4.67 -36.09
CA ARG A 382 3.92 3.67 -36.02
C ARG A 382 4.45 2.37 -36.62
N MET A 383 4.55 1.34 -35.78
CA MET A 383 4.99 0.00 -36.17
C MET A 383 3.78 -0.93 -36.22
N ASN A 384 3.63 -1.67 -37.32
CA ASN A 384 2.48 -2.56 -37.49
C ASN A 384 2.65 -3.94 -36.83
N ALA A 385 3.86 -4.32 -36.42
CA ALA A 385 4.22 -5.71 -36.16
C ALA A 385 4.58 -6.05 -34.71
N MET A 386 4.47 -5.12 -33.76
CA MET A 386 4.97 -5.40 -32.40
C MET A 386 4.13 -6.40 -31.60
N ILE A 387 2.91 -6.71 -32.02
CA ILE A 387 1.97 -7.46 -31.18
C ILE A 387 2.05 -8.97 -31.46
N ASP A 388 2.42 -9.39 -32.67
CA ASP A 388 2.34 -10.79 -33.06
C ASP A 388 3.64 -11.59 -32.92
N ASP A 389 4.83 -10.98 -33.08
CA ASP A 389 6.10 -11.71 -33.22
C ASP A 389 7.17 -11.44 -32.15
N GLY A 390 6.79 -10.87 -31.00
CA GLY A 390 7.76 -10.62 -29.92
C GLY A 390 8.42 -9.26 -30.01
N LEU A 391 9.72 -9.18 -29.79
CA LEU A 391 10.47 -7.93 -29.76
C LEU A 391 10.84 -7.50 -31.17
N ALA A 392 10.06 -6.62 -31.79
CA ALA A 392 10.29 -6.12 -33.15
C ALA A 392 11.69 -5.55 -33.39
N SER A 393 12.35 -5.03 -32.33
CA SER A 393 13.73 -4.60 -32.38
C SER A 393 14.76 -5.71 -32.64
N GLN A 394 14.39 -6.98 -32.47
CA GLN A 394 15.28 -8.11 -32.78
C GLN A 394 15.12 -8.59 -34.22
N ASP A 395 13.97 -8.35 -34.85
CA ASP A 395 13.63 -8.90 -36.16
C ASP A 395 13.68 -7.83 -37.27
N ASP A 396 13.53 -6.53 -36.95
CA ASP A 396 13.59 -5.44 -37.92
C ASP A 396 14.79 -4.51 -37.65
N PRO A 397 15.84 -4.54 -38.51
CA PRO A 397 17.04 -3.69 -38.36
C PRO A 397 16.74 -2.18 -38.31
N LYS A 398 15.65 -1.72 -38.96
CA LYS A 398 15.28 -0.30 -38.92
C LYS A 398 14.71 0.09 -37.54
N VAL A 399 13.90 -0.78 -36.96
CA VAL A 399 13.35 -0.58 -35.65
C VAL A 399 14.45 -0.69 -34.59
N GLU A 400 15.34 -1.67 -34.72
CA GLU A 400 16.52 -1.81 -33.87
C GLU A 400 17.36 -0.53 -33.85
N ALA A 401 17.69 0.03 -35.04
CA ALA A 401 18.48 1.27 -35.16
C ALA A 401 17.81 2.49 -34.48
N ILE A 402 16.47 2.61 -34.56
CA ILE A 402 15.72 3.67 -33.90
C ILE A 402 15.83 3.55 -32.38
N PHE A 403 15.59 2.35 -31.84
CA PHE A 403 15.67 2.11 -30.40
C PHE A 403 17.11 2.16 -29.88
N GLU A 404 18.11 1.76 -30.67
CA GLU A 404 19.51 1.90 -30.32
C GLU A 404 19.87 3.37 -30.08
N GLN A 405 19.46 4.26 -31.00
CA GLN A 405 19.70 5.70 -30.87
C GLN A 405 18.94 6.30 -29.69
N LEU A 406 17.63 5.98 -29.55
CA LEU A 406 16.80 6.47 -28.47
C LEU A 406 17.33 5.99 -27.11
N CYS A 407 17.60 4.70 -26.96
CA CYS A 407 18.07 4.13 -25.69
C CYS A 407 19.50 4.57 -25.33
N THR A 408 20.34 4.87 -26.34
CA THR A 408 21.65 5.49 -26.10
C THR A 408 21.50 6.91 -25.52
N GLU A 409 20.55 7.71 -26.05
CA GLU A 409 20.25 9.03 -25.50
C GLU A 409 19.66 8.90 -24.07
N ILE A 410 18.73 7.95 -23.85
CA ILE A 410 18.19 7.64 -22.53
C ILE A 410 19.32 7.27 -21.56
N ARG A 411 20.21 6.34 -21.94
CA ARG A 411 21.35 5.91 -21.13
C ARG A 411 22.21 7.08 -20.65
N GLY A 412 22.46 8.06 -21.54
CA GLY A 412 23.21 9.27 -21.19
C GLY A 412 22.52 10.17 -20.16
N LYS A 413 21.21 9.98 -19.91
CA LYS A 413 20.44 10.75 -18.91
C LYS A 413 20.24 9.99 -17.59
N LEU A 414 20.65 8.71 -17.51
CA LEU A 414 20.51 7.89 -16.29
C LEU A 414 21.64 8.15 -15.28
N THR A 415 22.70 8.76 -15.68
CA THR A 415 23.83 9.19 -14.83
C THR A 415 23.57 10.62 -14.30
#